data_d93a268aa86204a0e8ae0e68d0551978
#
_entry.id   d93a268aa86204a0e8ae0e68d0551978
#
_cell.length_a   1.000
_cell.length_b   1.000
_cell.length_c   1.000
_cell.angle_alpha   90.00
_cell.angle_beta   90.00
_cell.angle_gamma   90.00
#
_symmetry.space_group_name_H-M   'P 1'
#
loop_
_entity.id
_entity.type
_entity.pdbx_description
1 polymer ?
#
loop_
_entity_poly.entity_id
_entity_poly.type
_entity_poly.pdbx_seq_one_letter_code
_entity_poly.pdbx_strand_id
1 'polypeptide(L)'
;ILAIHPSLLDVVLLVSHVPEMNCIVKKDLQHNPAMSSQIKGAGYIPNEESEAMLETVKAVFDSGQSLLVFPEGTRTGWDGRVKMHRGAVSLGLRYAEVITPVCIKMNPPNFKKGQPWYRIPSKRIRYEITVGDDIHLQDWLAEKPLPIAARRLNEYLQDYFTRKTI
;
A
#
# COMPACT_ATOMS: atom_id res chain seq x y z
N ILE A 1 3.60 6.39 0.33
CA ILE A 1 2.19 6.31 -0.09
C ILE A 1 1.56 5.10 0.54
N LEU A 2 0.44 5.29 1.23
CA LEU A 2 -0.32 4.22 1.87
C LEU A 2 -1.68 4.10 1.19
N ALA A 3 -1.92 2.99 0.48
CA ALA A 3 -3.12 2.82 -0.33
C ALA A 3 -3.93 1.59 0.09
N ILE A 4 -5.27 1.69 0.02
CA ILE A 4 -6.13 0.50 0.08
C ILE A 4 -6.06 -0.27 -1.24
N HIS A 5 -6.30 -1.59 -1.18
CA HIS A 5 -6.02 -2.52 -2.29
C HIS A 5 -7.27 -3.29 -2.75
N PRO A 6 -8.26 -2.62 -3.38
CA PRO A 6 -9.50 -3.29 -3.80
C PRO A 6 -9.32 -4.26 -4.97
N SER A 7 -8.31 -4.09 -5.83
CA SER A 7 -8.16 -4.90 -7.05
C SER A 7 -6.73 -5.32 -7.36
N LEU A 8 -6.56 -6.21 -8.32
CA LEU A 8 -5.25 -6.65 -8.81
C LEU A 8 -4.47 -5.52 -9.53
N LEU A 9 -5.16 -4.55 -10.14
CA LEU A 9 -4.55 -3.53 -11.00
C LEU A 9 -4.09 -2.28 -10.26
N ASP A 10 -4.36 -2.16 -8.97
CA ASP A 10 -4.10 -0.94 -8.20
C ASP A 10 -2.62 -0.54 -8.19
N VAL A 11 -1.71 -1.53 -8.09
CA VAL A 11 -0.27 -1.28 -8.15
C VAL A 11 0.10 -0.64 -9.50
N VAL A 12 -0.37 -1.23 -10.61
CA VAL A 12 -0.07 -0.75 -11.95
C VAL A 12 -0.59 0.67 -12.17
N LEU A 13 -1.83 0.93 -11.69
CA LEU A 13 -2.44 2.25 -11.79
C LEU A 13 -1.64 3.30 -11.01
N LEU A 14 -1.25 3.00 -9.77
CA LEU A 14 -0.50 3.96 -8.95
C LEU A 14 0.91 4.18 -9.50
N VAL A 15 1.64 3.11 -9.84
CA VAL A 15 3.01 3.21 -10.40
C VAL A 15 3.03 3.98 -11.72
N SER A 16 1.98 3.88 -12.54
CA SER A 16 1.90 4.61 -13.80
C SER A 16 1.70 6.13 -13.63
N HIS A 17 1.29 6.59 -12.46
CA HIS A 17 1.01 8.01 -12.17
C HIS A 17 2.03 8.68 -11.25
N VAL A 18 2.79 7.91 -10.50
CA VAL A 18 3.79 8.44 -9.56
C VAL A 18 5.19 8.06 -10.04
N PRO A 19 6.00 9.03 -10.45
CA PRO A 19 7.38 8.76 -10.87
C PRO A 19 8.22 8.25 -9.71
N GLU A 20 9.23 7.44 -10.02
CA GLU A 20 10.21 6.93 -9.06
C GLU A 20 9.58 6.30 -7.80
N MET A 21 8.54 5.48 -8.00
CA MET A 21 7.86 4.78 -6.94
C MET A 21 8.31 3.33 -6.82
N ASN A 22 8.81 2.96 -5.66
CA ASN A 22 9.05 1.57 -5.29
C ASN A 22 7.83 0.99 -4.55
N CYS A 23 7.74 -0.33 -4.44
CA CYS A 23 6.59 -0.99 -3.84
C CYS A 23 7.03 -2.18 -2.98
N ILE A 24 6.39 -2.33 -1.81
CA ILE A 24 6.50 -3.56 -1.02
C ILE A 24 5.48 -4.56 -1.57
N VAL A 25 5.98 -5.74 -1.96
CA VAL A 25 5.18 -6.81 -2.54
C VAL A 25 5.21 -8.06 -1.68
N LYS A 26 4.17 -8.88 -1.78
CA LYS A 26 4.15 -10.16 -1.07
C LYS A 26 5.31 -11.06 -1.55
N LYS A 27 6.04 -11.69 -0.60
CA LYS A 27 7.19 -12.55 -0.88
C LYS A 27 6.91 -13.62 -1.94
N ASP A 28 5.76 -14.29 -1.83
CA ASP A 28 5.38 -15.38 -2.75
C ASP A 28 5.31 -14.94 -4.23
N LEU A 29 5.09 -13.64 -4.50
CA LEU A 29 5.01 -13.12 -5.87
C LEU A 29 6.35 -13.15 -6.60
N GLN A 30 7.48 -13.18 -5.89
CA GLN A 30 8.80 -13.33 -6.49
C GLN A 30 9.00 -14.69 -7.16
N HIS A 31 8.27 -15.70 -6.71
CA HIS A 31 8.32 -17.07 -7.24
C HIS A 31 7.23 -17.33 -8.28
N ASN A 32 6.35 -16.36 -8.54
CA ASN A 32 5.31 -16.49 -9.56
C ASN A 32 5.92 -16.31 -10.96
N PRO A 33 5.86 -17.33 -11.86
CA PRO A 33 6.48 -17.25 -13.18
C PRO A 33 6.00 -16.07 -14.03
N ALA A 34 4.75 -15.65 -13.84
CA ALA A 34 4.14 -14.55 -14.60
C ALA A 34 4.56 -13.15 -14.09
N MET A 35 5.07 -13.03 -12.86
CA MET A 35 5.33 -11.73 -12.22
C MET A 35 6.76 -11.54 -11.73
N SER A 36 7.52 -12.63 -11.57
CA SER A 36 8.85 -12.57 -10.95
C SER A 36 9.85 -11.69 -11.71
N SER A 37 9.82 -11.71 -13.05
CA SER A 37 10.69 -10.88 -13.88
C SER A 37 10.37 -9.39 -13.76
N GLN A 38 9.09 -9.04 -13.72
CA GLN A 38 8.64 -7.66 -13.56
C GLN A 38 8.98 -7.12 -12.17
N ILE A 39 8.75 -7.93 -11.12
CA ILE A 39 9.06 -7.55 -9.74
C ILE A 39 10.57 -7.32 -9.57
N LYS A 40 11.40 -8.24 -10.09
CA LYS A 40 12.86 -8.11 -10.05
C LYS A 40 13.36 -6.94 -10.89
N GLY A 41 12.82 -6.78 -12.11
CA GLY A 41 13.20 -5.69 -13.01
C GLY A 41 12.83 -4.30 -12.49
N ALA A 42 11.71 -4.19 -11.77
CA ALA A 42 11.29 -2.96 -11.11
C ALA A 42 11.98 -2.71 -9.76
N GLY A 43 12.75 -3.67 -9.24
CA GLY A 43 13.41 -3.56 -7.93
C GLY A 43 12.43 -3.51 -6.76
N TYR A 44 11.23 -4.09 -6.89
CA TYR A 44 10.25 -4.10 -5.81
C TYR A 44 10.71 -4.94 -4.63
N ILE A 45 10.37 -4.49 -3.43
CA ILE A 45 10.85 -5.03 -2.17
C ILE A 45 9.92 -6.17 -1.69
N PRO A 46 10.43 -7.39 -1.51
CA PRO A 46 9.63 -8.46 -0.92
C PRO A 46 9.39 -8.20 0.57
N ASN A 47 8.18 -8.44 1.03
CA ASN A 47 7.84 -8.37 2.45
C ASN A 47 8.37 -9.62 3.17
N GLU A 48 9.57 -9.52 3.73
CA GLU A 48 10.25 -10.61 4.45
C GLU A 48 10.36 -10.37 5.96
N GLU A 49 10.00 -9.19 6.44
CA GLU A 49 10.16 -8.77 7.84
C GLU A 49 11.59 -8.95 8.36
N SER A 50 12.59 -8.75 7.49
CA SER A 50 14.01 -8.93 7.78
C SER A 50 14.75 -7.60 7.92
N GLU A 51 15.91 -7.61 8.57
CA GLU A 51 16.82 -6.46 8.64
C GLU A 51 17.22 -5.97 7.25
N ALA A 52 17.53 -6.90 6.34
CA ALA A 52 17.88 -6.60 4.95
C ALA A 52 16.76 -5.86 4.20
N MET A 53 15.50 -6.21 4.48
CA MET A 53 14.35 -5.47 3.96
C MET A 53 14.32 -4.03 4.49
N LEU A 54 14.58 -3.83 5.78
CA LEU A 54 14.60 -2.48 6.40
C LEU A 54 15.72 -1.61 5.82
N GLU A 55 16.90 -2.17 5.59
CA GLU A 55 18.00 -1.48 4.91
C GLU A 55 17.64 -1.09 3.48
N THR A 56 16.98 -1.99 2.74
CA THR A 56 16.51 -1.70 1.38
C THR A 56 15.46 -0.59 1.37
N VAL A 57 14.52 -0.61 2.30
CA VAL A 57 13.52 0.46 2.46
C VAL A 57 14.19 1.80 2.77
N LYS A 58 15.17 1.80 3.68
CA LYS A 58 15.95 3.00 3.98
C LYS A 58 16.65 3.54 2.75
N ALA A 59 17.31 2.69 1.96
CA ALA A 59 17.99 3.08 0.73
C ALA A 59 17.03 3.68 -0.31
N VAL A 60 15.80 3.18 -0.41
CA VAL A 60 14.76 3.74 -1.28
C VAL A 60 14.43 5.18 -0.85
N PHE A 61 14.21 5.44 0.42
CA PHE A 61 13.96 6.80 0.92
C PHE A 61 15.17 7.71 0.77
N ASP A 62 16.37 7.22 1.08
CA ASP A 62 17.63 7.97 0.92
C ASP A 62 17.89 8.38 -0.55
N SER A 63 17.38 7.61 -1.52
CA SER A 63 17.46 7.95 -2.95
C SER A 63 16.38 8.92 -3.43
N GLY A 64 15.48 9.37 -2.55
CA GLY A 64 14.38 10.29 -2.87
C GLY A 64 13.17 9.62 -3.52
N GLN A 65 13.14 8.29 -3.59
CA GLN A 65 12.01 7.55 -4.14
C GLN A 65 10.83 7.50 -3.16
N SER A 66 9.63 7.40 -3.71
CA SER A 66 8.43 7.10 -2.95
C SER A 66 8.26 5.61 -2.74
N LEU A 67 7.73 5.21 -1.59
CA LEU A 67 7.41 3.81 -1.29
C LEU A 67 5.89 3.61 -1.22
N LEU A 68 5.37 2.71 -2.05
CA LEU A 68 3.99 2.27 -2.00
C LEU A 68 3.84 1.07 -1.08
N VAL A 69 2.93 1.18 -0.13
CA VAL A 69 2.58 0.09 0.79
C VAL A 69 1.08 -0.09 0.84
N PHE A 70 0.64 -1.34 0.73
CA PHE A 70 -0.74 -1.73 0.98
C PHE A 70 -0.84 -2.29 2.40
N PRO A 71 -1.41 -1.53 3.35
CA PRO A 71 -1.39 -1.89 4.77
C PRO A 71 -2.24 -3.11 5.10
N GLU A 72 -3.10 -3.53 4.20
CA GLU A 72 -3.92 -4.74 4.34
C GLU A 72 -3.13 -6.03 4.11
N GLY A 73 -1.95 -5.97 3.48
CA GLY A 73 -1.13 -7.14 3.10
C GLY A 73 -1.80 -8.08 2.10
N THR A 74 -3.02 -7.76 1.68
CA THR A 74 -3.82 -8.50 0.70
C THR A 74 -4.84 -7.56 0.07
N ARG A 75 -5.51 -7.99 -1.01
CA ARG A 75 -6.63 -7.23 -1.59
C ARG A 75 -7.80 -7.16 -0.61
N THR A 76 -8.44 -5.99 -0.55
CA THR A 76 -9.65 -5.77 0.27
C THR A 76 -10.70 -6.84 -0.02
N GLY A 77 -11.29 -7.40 1.03
CA GLY A 77 -12.33 -8.44 0.92
C GLY A 77 -13.59 -7.98 0.19
N TRP A 78 -14.47 -8.94 -0.11
CA TRP A 78 -15.78 -8.66 -0.73
C TRP A 78 -16.72 -7.86 0.17
N ASP A 79 -16.52 -7.94 1.48
CA ASP A 79 -17.26 -7.17 2.49
C ASP A 79 -16.85 -5.69 2.54
N GLY A 80 -15.83 -5.29 1.78
CA GLY A 80 -15.33 -3.93 1.73
C GLY A 80 -14.62 -3.46 3.00
N ARG A 81 -14.45 -4.34 4.00
CA ARG A 81 -13.79 -3.98 5.26
C ARG A 81 -12.29 -3.85 5.07
N VAL A 82 -11.78 -2.68 5.37
CA VAL A 82 -10.34 -2.41 5.41
C VAL A 82 -9.78 -2.91 6.75
N LYS A 83 -8.77 -3.75 6.71
CA LYS A 83 -8.06 -4.23 7.90
C LYS A 83 -6.57 -3.92 7.76
N MET A 84 -6.10 -2.94 8.50
CA MET A 84 -4.71 -2.50 8.44
C MET A 84 -3.81 -3.27 9.40
N HIS A 85 -2.63 -3.62 8.92
CA HIS A 85 -1.53 -4.12 9.73
C HIS A 85 -0.59 -2.97 10.13
N ARG A 86 -0.15 -2.96 11.39
CA ARG A 86 0.70 -1.89 11.95
C ARG A 86 2.08 -1.77 11.29
N GLY A 87 2.56 -2.82 10.63
CA GLY A 87 3.88 -2.84 10.00
C GLY A 87 4.11 -1.69 9.04
N ALA A 88 3.13 -1.38 8.18
CA ALA A 88 3.22 -0.28 7.21
C ALA A 88 3.41 1.09 7.88
N VAL A 89 2.63 1.36 8.93
CA VAL A 89 2.71 2.61 9.70
C VAL A 89 4.01 2.70 10.48
N SER A 90 4.46 1.59 11.08
CA SER A 90 5.74 1.54 11.80
C SER A 90 6.94 1.80 10.88
N LEU A 91 6.88 1.31 9.64
CA LEU A 91 7.88 1.59 8.61
C LEU A 91 7.91 3.07 8.25
N GLY A 92 6.74 3.67 8.01
CA GLY A 92 6.63 5.11 7.75
C GLY A 92 7.24 5.94 8.86
N LEU A 93 6.85 5.70 10.12
CA LEU A 93 7.36 6.43 11.29
C LEU A 93 8.88 6.30 11.50
N ARG A 94 9.52 5.28 10.96
CA ARG A 94 10.97 5.08 11.07
C ARG A 94 11.77 5.78 9.99
N TYR A 95 11.23 5.83 8.76
CA TYR A 95 12.05 6.15 7.58
C TYR A 95 11.45 7.24 6.69
N ALA A 96 10.16 7.56 6.81
CA ALA A 96 9.49 8.55 5.99
C ALA A 96 9.24 9.86 6.76
N GLU A 97 9.09 10.94 6.03
CA GLU A 97 8.68 12.25 6.59
C GLU A 97 7.16 12.38 6.61
N VAL A 98 6.50 11.85 5.60
CA VAL A 98 5.05 11.94 5.41
C VAL A 98 4.44 10.61 5.01
N ILE A 99 3.17 10.42 5.33
CA ILE A 99 2.31 9.39 4.74
C ILE A 99 1.22 10.09 3.95
N THR A 100 1.14 9.79 2.65
CA THR A 100 0.05 10.23 1.77
C THR A 100 -0.96 9.07 1.66
N PRO A 101 -2.17 9.17 2.24
CA PRO A 101 -3.18 8.14 2.12
C PRO A 101 -3.87 8.20 0.76
N VAL A 102 -4.04 7.04 0.13
CA VAL A 102 -4.70 6.92 -1.18
C VAL A 102 -5.86 5.94 -1.10
N CYS A 103 -7.05 6.43 -1.42
CA CYS A 103 -8.26 5.62 -1.51
C CYS A 103 -8.55 5.26 -2.96
N ILE A 104 -8.80 3.97 -3.22
CA ILE A 104 -9.15 3.48 -4.54
C ILE A 104 -10.53 2.86 -4.48
N LYS A 105 -11.44 3.37 -5.31
CA LYS A 105 -12.78 2.79 -5.51
C LYS A 105 -12.87 2.22 -6.92
N MET A 106 -13.58 1.10 -7.03
CA MET A 106 -13.77 0.42 -8.31
C MET A 106 -15.24 0.02 -8.48
N ASN A 107 -15.83 0.44 -9.59
CA ASN A 107 -17.22 0.13 -9.92
C ASN A 107 -17.36 -0.28 -11.40
N PRO A 108 -17.93 -1.46 -11.73
CA PRO A 108 -18.30 -2.55 -10.81
C PRO A 108 -17.07 -3.22 -10.19
N PRO A 109 -17.20 -3.86 -9.01
CA PRO A 109 -16.11 -4.61 -8.39
C PRO A 109 -15.63 -5.74 -9.31
N ASN A 110 -14.32 -5.81 -9.55
CA ASN A 110 -13.69 -6.87 -10.34
C ASN A 110 -12.25 -7.11 -9.86
N PHE A 111 -11.59 -8.15 -10.36
CA PHE A 111 -10.22 -8.52 -9.98
C PHE A 111 -10.01 -8.66 -8.48
N LYS A 112 -11.07 -8.99 -7.74
CA LYS A 112 -11.01 -9.21 -6.30
C LYS A 112 -10.32 -10.53 -5.96
N LYS A 113 -9.93 -10.68 -4.70
CA LYS A 113 -9.31 -11.91 -4.20
C LYS A 113 -10.22 -13.12 -4.48
N GLY A 114 -9.66 -14.19 -5.07
CA GLY A 114 -10.41 -15.40 -5.46
C GLY A 114 -11.17 -15.32 -6.77
N GLN A 115 -11.22 -14.15 -7.41
CA GLN A 115 -11.86 -14.00 -8.71
C GLN A 115 -10.86 -14.34 -9.82
N PRO A 116 -11.24 -15.13 -10.84
CA PRO A 116 -10.42 -15.38 -12.00
C PRO A 116 -10.09 -14.08 -12.73
N TRP A 117 -8.82 -13.86 -13.06
CA TRP A 117 -8.34 -12.64 -13.72
C TRP A 117 -8.94 -12.42 -15.12
N TYR A 118 -9.34 -13.48 -15.79
CA TYR A 118 -9.95 -13.46 -17.13
C TYR A 118 -11.45 -13.21 -17.13
N ARG A 119 -12.09 -13.06 -15.96
CA ARG A 119 -13.52 -12.75 -15.87
C ARG A 119 -13.78 -11.30 -16.24
N ILE A 120 -14.34 -11.10 -17.42
CA ILE A 120 -14.68 -9.77 -17.93
C ILE A 120 -16.03 -9.34 -17.33
N PRO A 121 -16.13 -8.15 -16.71
CA PRO A 121 -17.40 -7.64 -16.21
C PRO A 121 -18.30 -7.21 -17.37
N SER A 122 -19.62 -7.25 -17.15
CA SER A 122 -20.63 -6.84 -18.15
C SER A 122 -20.66 -5.31 -18.39
N LYS A 123 -20.07 -4.54 -17.50
CA LYS A 123 -19.98 -3.07 -17.58
C LYS A 123 -18.51 -2.64 -17.52
N ARG A 124 -18.19 -1.53 -18.21
CA ARG A 124 -16.86 -0.91 -18.13
C ARG A 124 -16.54 -0.55 -16.68
N ILE A 125 -15.37 -0.97 -16.22
CA ILE A 125 -14.87 -0.66 -14.89
C ILE A 125 -14.46 0.82 -14.85
N ARG A 126 -14.93 1.53 -13.82
CA ARG A 126 -14.48 2.87 -13.47
C ARG A 126 -13.64 2.77 -12.20
N TYR A 127 -12.42 3.27 -12.27
CA TYR A 127 -11.58 3.51 -11.09
C TYR A 127 -11.70 4.98 -10.68
N GLU A 128 -11.78 5.21 -9.39
CA GLU A 128 -11.70 6.51 -8.76
C GLU A 128 -10.59 6.45 -7.73
N ILE A 129 -9.54 7.24 -7.95
CA ILE A 129 -8.38 7.31 -7.08
C ILE A 129 -8.39 8.67 -6.41
N THR A 130 -8.54 8.69 -5.09
CA THR A 130 -8.55 9.91 -4.29
C THR A 130 -7.28 9.94 -3.44
N VAL A 131 -6.48 10.98 -3.63
CA VAL A 131 -5.29 11.26 -2.81
C VAL A 131 -5.73 12.16 -1.66
N GLY A 132 -5.39 11.77 -0.43
CA GLY A 132 -5.63 12.58 0.76
C GLY A 132 -4.47 13.52 1.06
N ASP A 133 -4.64 14.34 2.09
CA ASP A 133 -3.59 15.25 2.55
C ASP A 133 -2.43 14.49 3.18
N ASP A 134 -1.23 15.02 3.05
CA ASP A 134 -0.03 14.47 3.65
C ASP A 134 -0.10 14.52 5.18
N ILE A 135 0.22 13.41 5.81
CA ILE A 135 0.29 13.27 7.26
C ILE A 135 1.76 13.38 7.66
N HIS A 136 2.12 14.46 8.33
CA HIS A 136 3.47 14.69 8.83
C HIS A 136 3.75 13.80 10.04
N LEU A 137 4.74 12.92 9.91
CA LEU A 137 5.00 11.87 10.90
C LEU A 137 5.74 12.40 12.13
N GLN A 138 6.46 13.50 12.00
CA GLN A 138 7.14 14.16 13.12
C GLN A 138 6.15 14.60 14.20
N ASP A 139 4.96 15.04 13.84
CA ASP A 139 3.93 15.49 14.79
C ASP A 139 3.49 14.33 15.71
N TRP A 140 3.39 13.13 15.14
CA TRP A 140 3.03 11.92 15.88
C TRP A 140 4.15 11.41 16.80
N LEU A 141 5.40 11.55 16.38
CA LEU A 141 6.58 11.15 17.17
C LEU A 141 6.92 12.14 18.28
N ALA A 142 6.61 13.43 18.11
CA ALA A 142 6.81 14.44 19.13
C ALA A 142 5.95 14.21 20.38
N GLU A 143 4.75 13.65 20.20
CA GLU A 143 3.81 13.44 21.31
C GLU A 143 4.09 12.15 22.11
N LYS A 144 4.53 11.07 21.44
CA LYS A 144 4.62 9.73 22.04
C LYS A 144 5.76 8.90 21.46
N PRO A 145 6.30 7.94 22.25
CA PRO A 145 7.25 6.95 21.74
C PRO A 145 6.69 6.15 20.55
N LEU A 146 7.57 5.74 19.66
CA LEU A 146 7.25 5.08 18.37
C LEU A 146 6.18 3.97 18.47
N PRO A 147 6.19 3.03 19.43
CA PRO A 147 5.16 1.98 19.49
C PRO A 147 3.74 2.53 19.76
N ILE A 148 3.64 3.59 20.56
CA ILE A 148 2.37 4.24 20.88
C ILE A 148 1.91 5.11 19.70
N ALA A 149 2.83 5.87 19.11
CA ALA A 149 2.57 6.67 17.92
C ALA A 149 2.08 5.77 16.76
N ALA A 150 2.74 4.64 16.53
CA ALA A 150 2.35 3.67 15.50
C ALA A 150 0.94 3.11 15.71
N ARG A 151 0.56 2.80 16.96
CA ARG A 151 -0.79 2.34 17.27
C ARG A 151 -1.82 3.41 16.99
N ARG A 152 -1.63 4.63 17.49
CA ARG A 152 -2.57 5.74 17.31
C ARG A 152 -2.72 6.14 15.85
N LEU A 153 -1.62 6.23 15.13
CA LEU A 153 -1.63 6.55 13.70
C LEU A 153 -2.31 5.43 12.89
N ASN A 154 -2.10 4.17 13.24
CA ASN A 154 -2.77 3.05 12.58
C ASN A 154 -4.30 3.09 12.83
N GLU A 155 -4.75 3.40 14.04
CA GLU A 155 -6.17 3.58 14.38
C GLU A 155 -6.77 4.75 13.59
N TYR A 156 -6.08 5.89 13.54
CA TYR A 156 -6.49 7.05 12.75
C TYR A 156 -6.66 6.71 11.26
N LEU A 157 -5.66 6.06 10.65
CA LEU A 157 -5.71 5.67 9.24
C LEU A 157 -6.75 4.58 8.97
N GLN A 158 -6.95 3.65 9.89
CA GLN A 158 -8.01 2.65 9.81
C GLN A 158 -9.39 3.32 9.72
N ASP A 159 -9.65 4.32 10.57
CA ASP A 159 -10.88 5.10 10.56
C ASP A 159 -11.00 5.95 9.29
N TYR A 160 -9.91 6.58 8.87
CA TYR A 160 -9.86 7.37 7.63
C TYR A 160 -10.28 6.53 6.42
N PHE A 161 -9.65 5.38 6.22
CA PHE A 161 -9.95 4.51 5.09
C PHE A 161 -11.35 3.91 5.19
N THR A 162 -11.80 3.54 6.38
CA THR A 162 -13.16 3.00 6.58
C THR A 162 -14.22 4.01 6.15
N ARG A 163 -14.09 5.28 6.56
CA ARG A 163 -15.04 6.35 6.17
C ARG A 163 -15.02 6.66 4.67
N LYS A 164 -13.87 6.54 4.03
CA LYS A 164 -13.71 6.83 2.59
C LYS A 164 -14.13 5.67 1.70
N THR A 165 -14.24 4.45 2.24
CA THR A 165 -14.61 3.24 1.49
C THR A 165 -16.12 3.01 1.46
N ILE A 166 -16.86 3.56 2.43
CA ILE A 166 -18.32 3.62 2.43
C ILE A 166 -18.76 4.73 1.47
#